data_a71c00d775ef157da760682c53ca04be
#
_entry.id   a71c00d775ef157da760682c53ca04be
#
_cell.length_a   1.000
_cell.length_b   1.000
_cell.length_c   1.000
_cell.angle_alpha   90.00
_cell.angle_beta   90.00
_cell.angle_gamma   90.00
#
_symmetry.space_group_name_H-M   'P 1'
#
loop_
_entity.id
_entity.type
_entity.pdbx_description
1 polymer ?
#
loop_
_entity_poly.entity_id
_entity_poly.type
_entity_poly.pdbx_seq_one_letter_code
_entity_poly.pdbx_strand_id
1 'polypeptide(L)'
;MEVTERLIEAAKRLSVICDKAIKNIEKKTIVAHATNPLNYAWQHHEQYLRKWSGKGARTLMLGMNPGPWGMAQTGIPFGSTDIAKNQLKIESCELTTPENAHPKRPILGLKMERQEVSGQRLWNLLFANYGSPSEVFSNVFVVNHCPLLLLGETGKNLTPDNLPVEVMKPILKACDEHLLEVIEILGIERVIGVGKYAEKRARIAFGVGKSEDGITKSGRRVEITSCWHPSPASPLSNRNGGADWRKNVSDCLNSQ
;
A
#
# COMPACT_ATOMS: atom_id res chain seq x y z
N MET A 1 8.67 -2.32 -23.52
CA MET A 1 7.78 -3.09 -22.64
C MET A 1 6.72 -2.14 -22.12
N GLU A 2 5.47 -2.56 -22.12
CA GLU A 2 4.34 -1.75 -21.66
C GLU A 2 4.48 -1.41 -20.16
N VAL A 3 3.98 -0.24 -19.75
CA VAL A 3 4.04 0.25 -18.35
C VAL A 3 3.52 -0.82 -17.36
N THR A 4 2.39 -1.43 -17.68
CA THR A 4 1.75 -2.46 -16.85
C THR A 4 2.62 -3.70 -16.65
N GLU A 5 3.24 -4.22 -17.70
CA GLU A 5 4.11 -5.39 -17.60
C GLU A 5 5.37 -5.11 -16.75
N ARG A 6 5.92 -3.91 -16.85
CA ARG A 6 7.04 -3.49 -15.99
C ARG A 6 6.65 -3.46 -14.52
N LEU A 7 5.45 -2.96 -14.19
CA LEU A 7 4.94 -2.96 -12.80
C LEU A 7 4.70 -4.37 -12.29
N ILE A 8 4.13 -5.26 -13.12
CA ILE A 8 3.91 -6.67 -12.80
C ILE A 8 5.24 -7.35 -12.46
N GLU A 9 6.26 -7.16 -13.28
CA GLU A 9 7.59 -7.73 -13.03
C GLU A 9 8.22 -7.15 -11.76
N ALA A 10 8.12 -5.85 -11.52
CA ALA A 10 8.63 -5.21 -10.32
C ALA A 10 7.95 -5.77 -9.05
N ALA A 11 6.62 -5.91 -9.06
CA ALA A 11 5.86 -6.48 -7.96
C ALA A 11 6.19 -7.96 -7.71
N LYS A 12 6.37 -8.76 -8.76
CA LYS A 12 6.80 -10.16 -8.64
C LYS A 12 8.20 -10.29 -8.00
N ARG A 13 9.15 -9.44 -8.42
CA ARG A 13 10.49 -9.44 -7.80
C ARG A 13 10.42 -9.11 -6.31
N LEU A 14 9.66 -8.08 -5.92
CA LEU A 14 9.46 -7.74 -4.52
C LEU A 14 8.80 -8.88 -3.74
N SER A 15 7.76 -9.51 -4.31
CA SER A 15 7.07 -10.65 -3.70
C SER A 15 8.04 -11.78 -3.34
N VAL A 16 8.90 -12.18 -4.28
CA VAL A 16 9.91 -13.25 -4.05
C VAL A 16 10.89 -12.88 -2.93
N ILE A 17 11.34 -11.63 -2.87
CA ILE A 17 12.25 -11.17 -1.80
C ILE A 17 11.54 -11.22 -0.43
N CYS A 18 10.29 -10.77 -0.38
CA CYS A 18 9.48 -10.76 0.83
C CYS A 18 9.19 -12.18 1.33
N ASP A 19 8.83 -13.11 0.46
CA ASP A 19 8.58 -14.51 0.83
C ASP A 19 9.82 -15.17 1.47
N LYS A 20 11.00 -14.96 0.90
CA LYS A 20 12.25 -15.47 1.46
C LYS A 20 12.57 -14.92 2.85
N ALA A 21 12.06 -13.74 3.19
CA ALA A 21 12.31 -13.08 4.47
C ALA A 21 11.37 -13.54 5.59
N ILE A 22 10.19 -14.08 5.30
CA ILE A 22 9.14 -14.42 6.26
C ILE A 22 9.67 -15.25 7.43
N LYS A 23 10.32 -16.38 7.16
CA LYS A 23 10.86 -17.28 8.20
C LYS A 23 11.88 -16.61 9.12
N ASN A 24 12.69 -15.71 8.59
CA ASN A 24 13.66 -14.96 9.39
C ASN A 24 12.98 -13.89 10.27
N ILE A 25 11.93 -13.24 9.77
CA ILE A 25 11.12 -12.29 10.54
C ILE A 25 10.48 -13.02 11.73
N GLU A 26 9.77 -14.11 11.49
CA GLU A 26 9.08 -14.89 12.54
C GLU A 26 10.06 -15.43 13.57
N LYS A 27 11.24 -15.90 13.14
CA LYS A 27 12.27 -16.45 14.06
C LYS A 27 12.94 -15.38 14.94
N LYS A 28 13.07 -14.14 14.45
CA LYS A 28 13.92 -13.11 15.09
C LYS A 28 13.14 -11.91 15.65
N THR A 29 11.82 -11.93 15.57
CA THR A 29 10.99 -10.82 16.04
C THR A 29 9.78 -11.32 16.84
N ILE A 30 8.92 -10.37 17.25
CA ILE A 30 7.64 -10.67 17.91
C ILE A 30 6.52 -11.00 16.92
N VAL A 31 6.83 -11.13 15.64
CA VAL A 31 5.87 -11.54 14.60
C VAL A 31 5.69 -13.05 14.70
N ALA A 32 4.48 -13.48 15.00
CA ALA A 32 4.12 -14.89 15.03
C ALA A 32 3.65 -15.41 13.67
N HIS A 33 3.03 -14.53 12.89
CA HIS A 33 2.49 -14.87 11.58
C HIS A 33 2.79 -13.75 10.58
N ALA A 34 3.67 -14.01 9.63
CA ALA A 34 3.94 -13.12 8.51
C ALA A 34 3.41 -13.74 7.22
N THR A 35 2.65 -12.98 6.43
CA THR A 35 2.12 -13.45 5.15
C THR A 35 2.29 -12.38 4.06
N ASN A 36 2.38 -12.83 2.80
CA ASN A 36 2.61 -11.96 1.65
C ASN A 36 1.42 -11.96 0.68
N PRO A 37 0.53 -10.96 0.74
CA PRO A 37 -0.58 -10.85 -0.21
C PRO A 37 -0.17 -10.77 -1.68
N LEU A 38 1.04 -10.30 -2.00
CA LEU A 38 1.55 -10.32 -3.38
C LEU A 38 1.88 -11.74 -3.88
N ASN A 39 1.89 -12.74 -3.00
CA ASN A 39 1.99 -14.13 -3.38
C ASN A 39 0.60 -14.77 -3.48
N TYR A 40 -0.07 -14.99 -2.35
CA TYR A 40 -1.31 -15.77 -2.32
C TYR A 40 -2.53 -15.05 -2.95
N ALA A 41 -2.55 -13.74 -3.00
CA ALA A 41 -3.58 -12.94 -3.67
C ALA A 41 -3.07 -12.29 -4.97
N TRP A 42 -2.07 -12.89 -5.60
CA TRP A 42 -1.41 -12.37 -6.79
C TRP A 42 -2.40 -12.06 -7.92
N GLN A 43 -3.33 -12.97 -8.21
CA GLN A 43 -4.28 -12.79 -9.31
C GLN A 43 -5.16 -11.53 -9.14
N HIS A 44 -5.55 -11.19 -7.92
CA HIS A 44 -6.26 -9.94 -7.65
C HIS A 44 -5.34 -8.73 -7.82
N HIS A 45 -4.09 -8.81 -7.33
CA HIS A 45 -3.12 -7.74 -7.49
C HIS A 45 -2.77 -7.50 -8.96
N GLU A 46 -2.59 -8.56 -9.74
CA GLU A 46 -2.33 -8.47 -11.18
C GLU A 46 -3.50 -7.83 -11.92
N GLN A 47 -4.76 -8.18 -11.59
CA GLN A 47 -5.92 -7.50 -12.13
C GLN A 47 -5.93 -6.01 -11.79
N TYR A 48 -5.57 -5.64 -10.55
CA TYR A 48 -5.44 -4.25 -10.14
C TYR A 48 -4.43 -3.49 -11.01
N LEU A 49 -3.25 -4.07 -11.22
CA LEU A 49 -2.24 -3.47 -12.09
C LEU A 49 -2.73 -3.38 -13.54
N ARG A 50 -3.29 -4.45 -14.11
CA ARG A 50 -3.75 -4.48 -15.51
C ARG A 50 -4.89 -3.52 -15.78
N LYS A 51 -5.85 -3.41 -14.86
CA LYS A 51 -7.02 -2.53 -15.03
C LYS A 51 -6.69 -1.05 -14.82
N TRP A 52 -5.79 -0.74 -13.89
CA TRP A 52 -5.68 0.60 -13.34
C TRP A 52 -4.32 1.27 -13.46
N SER A 53 -3.23 0.54 -13.76
CA SER A 53 -1.97 1.20 -14.08
C SER A 53 -1.99 1.80 -15.49
N GLY A 54 -1.08 2.72 -15.78
CA GLY A 54 -0.99 3.32 -17.11
C GLY A 54 -2.14 4.27 -17.49
N LYS A 55 -2.98 4.68 -16.53
CA LYS A 55 -4.04 5.68 -16.75
C LYS A 55 -3.56 7.13 -16.72
N GLY A 56 -2.29 7.36 -16.45
CA GLY A 56 -1.68 8.69 -16.48
C GLY A 56 -1.50 9.35 -15.12
N ALA A 57 -1.72 8.63 -14.01
CA ALA A 57 -1.50 9.17 -12.68
C ALA A 57 -0.11 9.79 -12.52
N ARG A 58 -0.05 11.00 -11.98
CA ARG A 58 1.18 11.72 -11.63
C ARG A 58 1.42 11.79 -10.12
N THR A 59 0.41 11.45 -9.33
CA THR A 59 0.50 11.38 -7.87
C THR A 59 0.47 9.93 -7.40
N LEU A 60 1.39 9.57 -6.50
CA LEU A 60 1.41 8.28 -5.81
C LEU A 60 0.97 8.47 -4.37
N MET A 61 -0.10 7.81 -3.95
CA MET A 61 -0.41 7.67 -2.52
C MET A 61 0.25 6.42 -1.96
N LEU A 62 1.15 6.62 -1.01
CA LEU A 62 1.96 5.56 -0.41
C LEU A 62 1.44 5.19 0.98
N GLY A 63 0.96 3.96 1.14
CA GLY A 63 0.64 3.37 2.43
C GLY A 63 1.84 2.67 3.09
N MET A 64 1.63 2.13 4.29
CA MET A 64 2.66 1.43 5.06
C MET A 64 2.73 -0.06 4.68
N ASN A 65 1.80 -0.85 5.19
CA ASN A 65 1.72 -2.30 5.02
C ASN A 65 0.27 -2.79 5.10
N PRO A 66 -0.02 -4.04 4.72
CA PRO A 66 -1.38 -4.57 4.72
C PRO A 66 -2.07 -4.52 6.08
N GLY A 67 -3.37 -4.19 6.06
CA GLY A 67 -4.28 -4.50 7.15
C GLY A 67 -4.92 -5.88 6.95
N PRO A 68 -5.33 -6.57 8.06
CA PRO A 68 -5.84 -7.94 7.99
C PRO A 68 -7.21 -8.07 7.29
N TRP A 69 -7.96 -6.99 7.16
CA TRP A 69 -9.30 -6.95 6.55
C TRP A 69 -9.35 -6.22 5.20
N GLY A 70 -8.19 -5.76 4.72
CA GLY A 70 -8.01 -5.04 3.46
C GLY A 70 -7.07 -5.78 2.50
N MET A 71 -5.88 -5.23 2.27
CA MET A 71 -4.92 -5.81 1.33
C MET A 71 -4.57 -7.28 1.63
N ALA A 72 -4.59 -7.70 2.90
CA ALA A 72 -4.40 -9.11 3.25
C ALA A 72 -5.46 -10.03 2.62
N GLN A 73 -6.66 -9.53 2.35
CA GLN A 73 -7.72 -10.29 1.69
C GLN A 73 -7.67 -10.15 0.17
N THR A 74 -7.34 -8.96 -0.30
CA THR A 74 -7.59 -8.58 -1.71
C THR A 74 -6.32 -8.45 -2.55
N GLY A 75 -5.13 -8.40 -1.93
CA GLY A 75 -3.90 -8.05 -2.64
C GLY A 75 -3.80 -6.58 -3.08
N ILE A 76 -4.83 -5.76 -2.79
CA ILE A 76 -4.93 -4.38 -3.25
C ILE A 76 -4.63 -3.41 -2.10
N PRO A 77 -3.73 -2.43 -2.28
CA PRO A 77 -3.44 -1.42 -1.26
C PRO A 77 -4.70 -0.71 -0.78
N PHE A 78 -4.93 -0.70 0.54
CA PHE A 78 -6.16 -0.20 1.17
C PHE A 78 -7.47 -0.85 0.64
N GLY A 79 -7.38 -1.93 -0.12
CA GLY A 79 -8.52 -2.55 -0.78
C GLY A 79 -9.35 -3.41 0.17
N SER A 80 -10.40 -2.85 0.81
CA SER A 80 -11.44 -3.68 1.40
C SER A 80 -12.17 -4.47 0.32
N THR A 81 -12.85 -5.55 0.69
CA THR A 81 -13.52 -6.44 -0.30
C THR A 81 -14.61 -5.71 -1.09
N ASP A 82 -15.37 -4.82 -0.46
CA ASP A 82 -16.37 -4.01 -1.15
C ASP A 82 -15.73 -3.09 -2.20
N ILE A 83 -14.68 -2.37 -1.83
CA ILE A 83 -13.92 -1.52 -2.76
C ILE A 83 -13.36 -2.33 -3.92
N ALA A 84 -12.71 -3.47 -3.61
CA ALA A 84 -12.11 -4.32 -4.65
C ALA A 84 -13.14 -4.82 -5.66
N LYS A 85 -14.26 -5.39 -5.18
CA LYS A 85 -15.31 -5.97 -6.03
C LYS A 85 -16.14 -4.91 -6.76
N ASN A 86 -16.70 -3.98 -5.96
CA ASN A 86 -17.79 -3.13 -6.45
C ASN A 86 -17.28 -1.85 -7.11
N GLN A 87 -16.15 -1.33 -6.67
CA GLN A 87 -15.57 -0.11 -7.23
C GLN A 87 -14.47 -0.42 -8.24
N LEU A 88 -13.46 -1.19 -7.83
CA LEU A 88 -12.31 -1.50 -8.68
C LEU A 88 -12.54 -2.67 -9.65
N LYS A 89 -13.72 -3.31 -9.59
CA LYS A 89 -14.13 -4.37 -10.51
C LYS A 89 -13.15 -5.53 -10.58
N ILE A 90 -12.60 -5.91 -9.43
CA ILE A 90 -11.73 -7.09 -9.31
C ILE A 90 -12.59 -8.34 -9.27
N GLU A 91 -12.30 -9.24 -10.15
CA GLU A 91 -13.01 -10.53 -10.26
C GLU A 91 -12.47 -11.50 -9.22
N SER A 92 -13.36 -12.31 -8.64
CA SER A 92 -12.99 -13.32 -7.66
C SER A 92 -12.11 -14.39 -8.29
N CYS A 93 -10.98 -14.67 -7.66
CA CYS A 93 -10.08 -15.75 -8.03
C CYS A 93 -9.87 -16.65 -6.82
N GLU A 94 -9.48 -17.88 -7.07
CA GLU A 94 -9.06 -18.78 -6.00
C GLU A 94 -7.77 -18.29 -5.35
N LEU A 95 -7.76 -18.26 -4.01
CA LEU A 95 -6.58 -17.89 -3.24
C LEU A 95 -5.95 -19.15 -2.62
N THR A 96 -4.64 -19.23 -2.66
CA THR A 96 -3.91 -20.22 -1.88
C THR A 96 -3.74 -19.69 -0.46
N THR A 97 -4.49 -20.25 0.51
CA THR A 97 -4.34 -19.84 1.91
C THR A 97 -2.93 -20.16 2.40
N PRO A 98 -2.16 -19.18 2.93
CA PRO A 98 -0.84 -19.44 3.48
C PRO A 98 -0.92 -20.37 4.70
N GLU A 99 0.02 -21.30 4.81
CA GLU A 99 0.09 -22.26 5.93
C GLU A 99 0.19 -21.57 7.30
N ASN A 100 0.87 -20.43 7.36
CA ASN A 100 1.06 -19.61 8.56
C ASN A 100 0.01 -18.51 8.75
N ALA A 101 -1.16 -18.61 8.12
CA ALA A 101 -2.25 -17.66 8.35
C ALA A 101 -2.70 -17.70 9.84
N HIS A 102 -2.91 -16.51 10.43
CA HIS A 102 -3.31 -16.42 11.82
C HIS A 102 -4.77 -16.86 12.02
N PRO A 103 -5.10 -17.77 12.99
CA PRO A 103 -6.46 -18.32 13.16
C PRO A 103 -7.56 -17.26 13.37
N LYS A 104 -7.23 -16.16 14.09
CA LYS A 104 -8.15 -15.03 14.32
C LYS A 104 -8.22 -14.04 13.16
N ARG A 105 -7.45 -14.25 12.10
CA ARG A 105 -7.37 -13.39 10.92
C ARG A 105 -7.38 -14.26 9.65
N PRO A 106 -8.48 -14.99 9.43
CA PRO A 106 -8.57 -15.91 8.28
C PRO A 106 -8.46 -15.12 6.97
N ILE A 107 -7.88 -15.75 5.95
CA ILE A 107 -7.78 -15.23 4.60
C ILE A 107 -8.89 -15.87 3.77
N LEU A 108 -9.92 -15.09 3.49
CA LEU A 108 -11.13 -15.51 2.76
C LEU A 108 -11.23 -14.83 1.38
N GLY A 109 -10.26 -14.00 1.05
CA GLY A 109 -10.26 -13.26 -0.21
C GLY A 109 -11.46 -12.31 -0.32
N LEU A 110 -12.05 -12.25 -1.51
CA LEU A 110 -13.23 -11.42 -1.75
C LEU A 110 -14.53 -11.92 -1.09
N LYS A 111 -14.46 -13.04 -0.36
CA LYS A 111 -15.57 -13.53 0.49
C LYS A 111 -15.52 -12.95 1.90
N MET A 112 -14.47 -12.21 2.27
CA MET A 112 -14.37 -11.56 3.59
C MET A 112 -15.46 -10.50 3.73
N GLU A 113 -16.35 -10.67 4.71
CA GLU A 113 -17.44 -9.72 4.98
C GLU A 113 -16.97 -8.49 5.74
N ARG A 114 -16.00 -8.67 6.64
CA ARG A 114 -15.45 -7.58 7.42
C ARG A 114 -14.63 -6.63 6.55
N GLN A 115 -15.00 -5.34 6.60
CA GLN A 115 -14.35 -4.31 5.80
C GLN A 115 -13.23 -3.61 6.57
N GLU A 116 -12.19 -3.21 5.84
CA GLU A 116 -11.13 -2.36 6.39
C GLU A 116 -11.56 -0.89 6.38
N VAL A 117 -11.75 -0.32 7.56
CA VAL A 117 -12.23 1.06 7.70
C VAL A 117 -11.28 2.09 7.07
N SER A 118 -9.97 1.88 7.22
CA SER A 118 -8.96 2.78 6.62
C SER A 118 -9.05 2.78 5.10
N GLY A 119 -9.21 1.62 4.52
CA GLY A 119 -9.36 1.45 3.08
C GLY A 119 -10.65 2.08 2.56
N GLN A 120 -11.78 1.81 3.20
CA GLN A 120 -13.06 2.43 2.82
C GLN A 120 -12.99 3.96 2.88
N ARG A 121 -12.42 4.52 3.96
CA ARG A 121 -12.27 5.97 4.10
C ARG A 121 -11.44 6.56 2.97
N LEU A 122 -10.27 5.97 2.67
CA LEU A 122 -9.38 6.49 1.65
C LEU A 122 -10.01 6.42 0.26
N TRP A 123 -10.49 5.24 -0.15
CA TRP A 123 -11.07 5.06 -1.48
C TRP A 123 -12.34 5.86 -1.69
N ASN A 124 -13.25 5.90 -0.69
CA ASN A 124 -14.46 6.74 -0.79
C ASN A 124 -14.12 8.22 -0.94
N LEU A 125 -13.06 8.70 -0.29
CA LEU A 125 -12.61 10.08 -0.46
C LEU A 125 -12.03 10.31 -1.86
N LEU A 126 -11.24 9.37 -2.40
CA LEU A 126 -10.73 9.47 -3.77
C LEU A 126 -11.87 9.52 -4.79
N PHE A 127 -12.88 8.66 -4.64
CA PHE A 127 -14.07 8.70 -5.49
C PHE A 127 -14.88 9.98 -5.32
N ALA A 128 -14.98 10.52 -4.10
CA ALA A 128 -15.65 11.80 -3.87
C ALA A 128 -14.91 12.99 -4.53
N ASN A 129 -13.57 12.95 -4.60
CA ASN A 129 -12.77 14.01 -5.20
C ASN A 129 -12.71 13.90 -6.74
N TYR A 130 -12.64 12.71 -7.29
CA TYR A 130 -12.35 12.49 -8.71
C TYR A 130 -13.49 11.85 -9.50
N GLY A 131 -14.49 11.23 -8.83
CA GLY A 131 -15.60 10.55 -9.49
C GLY A 131 -15.36 9.06 -9.74
N SER A 132 -15.31 8.65 -10.99
CA SER A 132 -15.15 7.24 -11.38
C SER A 132 -13.75 6.67 -11.06
N PRO A 133 -13.61 5.34 -10.96
CA PRO A 133 -12.28 4.73 -10.83
C PRO A 133 -11.30 5.15 -11.93
N SER A 134 -11.77 5.31 -13.17
CA SER A 134 -10.89 5.76 -14.27
C SER A 134 -10.33 7.15 -14.02
N GLU A 135 -11.15 8.07 -13.50
CA GLU A 135 -10.72 9.43 -13.14
C GLU A 135 -9.77 9.43 -11.93
N VAL A 136 -10.04 8.60 -10.92
CA VAL A 136 -9.10 8.40 -9.81
C VAL A 136 -7.73 8.00 -10.35
N PHE A 137 -7.65 6.95 -11.16
CA PHE A 137 -6.38 6.42 -11.66
C PHE A 137 -5.72 7.26 -12.77
N SER A 138 -6.42 8.22 -13.34
CA SER A 138 -5.80 9.26 -14.18
C SER A 138 -5.05 10.33 -13.36
N ASN A 139 -5.35 10.43 -12.07
CA ASN A 139 -4.73 11.40 -11.16
C ASN A 139 -3.82 10.77 -10.11
N VAL A 140 -4.26 9.65 -9.50
CA VAL A 140 -3.62 9.05 -8.33
C VAL A 140 -3.47 7.55 -8.52
N PHE A 141 -2.28 7.02 -8.21
CA PHE A 141 -2.06 5.58 -8.04
C PHE A 141 -1.76 5.25 -6.59
N VAL A 142 -2.27 4.13 -6.07
CA VAL A 142 -2.15 3.76 -4.66
C VAL A 142 -1.28 2.52 -4.52
N VAL A 143 -0.27 2.58 -3.63
CA VAL A 143 0.60 1.43 -3.29
C VAL A 143 0.86 1.36 -1.80
N ASN A 144 1.25 0.19 -1.28
CA ASN A 144 1.87 0.05 0.03
C ASN A 144 3.38 -0.09 -0.12
N HIS A 145 4.13 0.51 0.80
CA HIS A 145 5.59 0.42 0.82
C HIS A 145 6.04 -1.04 1.08
N CYS A 146 5.56 -1.65 2.18
CA CYS A 146 5.86 -3.04 2.52
C CYS A 146 4.64 -3.92 2.22
N PRO A 147 4.75 -5.00 1.44
CA PRO A 147 3.60 -5.84 1.12
C PRO A 147 3.26 -6.88 2.20
N LEU A 148 4.08 -7.03 3.25
CA LEU A 148 3.88 -8.07 4.26
C LEU A 148 2.81 -7.68 5.30
N LEU A 149 1.86 -8.59 5.54
CA LEU A 149 1.05 -8.58 6.75
C LEU A 149 1.86 -9.20 7.88
N LEU A 150 2.01 -8.48 8.98
CA LEU A 150 2.82 -8.87 10.14
C LEU A 150 1.91 -8.93 11.36
N LEU A 151 1.67 -10.11 11.91
CA LEU A 151 0.78 -10.31 13.04
C LEU A 151 1.53 -10.90 14.24
N GLY A 152 1.26 -10.36 15.42
CA GLY A 152 1.69 -10.98 16.67
C GLY A 152 0.75 -12.13 17.09
N GLU A 153 1.10 -12.86 18.14
CA GLU A 153 0.38 -14.02 18.70
C GLU A 153 -1.13 -13.77 18.94
N THR A 154 -1.51 -12.55 19.26
CA THR A 154 -2.93 -12.18 19.51
C THR A 154 -3.69 -11.84 18.23
N GLY A 155 -3.03 -11.81 17.07
CA GLY A 155 -3.55 -11.30 15.82
C GLY A 155 -3.53 -9.77 15.74
N LYS A 156 -2.74 -9.09 16.59
CA LYS A 156 -2.47 -7.66 16.49
C LYS A 156 -1.62 -7.38 15.25
N ASN A 157 -2.04 -6.43 14.42
CA ASN A 157 -1.23 -5.98 13.30
C ASN A 157 -0.01 -5.21 13.82
N LEU A 158 1.17 -5.62 13.37
CA LEU A 158 2.45 -5.00 13.66
C LEU A 158 2.90 -4.22 12.42
N THR A 159 3.68 -3.16 12.66
CA THR A 159 4.19 -2.32 11.58
C THR A 159 5.69 -2.51 11.42
N PRO A 160 6.23 -2.38 10.20
CA PRO A 160 7.65 -2.63 9.95
C PRO A 160 8.62 -1.80 10.81
N ASP A 161 8.21 -0.60 11.22
CA ASP A 161 9.00 0.31 12.07
C ASP A 161 9.00 -0.06 13.56
N ASN A 162 8.14 -0.98 13.98
CA ASN A 162 8.10 -1.51 15.34
C ASN A 162 8.95 -2.79 15.52
N LEU A 163 9.64 -3.22 14.48
CA LEU A 163 10.45 -4.42 14.48
C LEU A 163 11.96 -4.10 14.47
N PRO A 164 12.83 -5.02 14.93
CA PRO A 164 14.27 -4.83 14.94
C PRO A 164 14.83 -4.40 13.58
N VAL A 165 15.59 -3.32 13.57
CA VAL A 165 16.11 -2.70 12.35
C VAL A 165 16.98 -3.67 11.55
N GLU A 166 17.81 -4.46 12.22
CA GLU A 166 18.71 -5.44 11.59
C GLU A 166 17.97 -6.54 10.83
N VAL A 167 16.75 -6.90 11.28
CA VAL A 167 15.90 -7.89 10.61
C VAL A 167 15.17 -7.25 9.43
N MET A 168 14.66 -6.04 9.62
CA MET A 168 13.82 -5.37 8.62
C MET A 168 14.61 -4.63 7.53
N LYS A 169 15.85 -4.20 7.82
CA LYS A 169 16.65 -3.39 6.88
C LYS A 169 16.77 -3.97 5.47
N PRO A 170 17.06 -5.27 5.26
CA PRO A 170 17.14 -5.84 3.91
C PRO A 170 15.81 -5.78 3.15
N ILE A 171 14.69 -6.02 3.87
CA ILE A 171 13.35 -6.02 3.31
C ILE A 171 12.92 -4.60 2.95
N LEU A 172 13.13 -3.67 3.89
CA LEU A 172 12.79 -2.27 3.68
C LEU A 172 13.61 -1.65 2.54
N LYS A 173 14.88 -2.07 2.38
CA LYS A 173 15.69 -1.67 1.22
C LYS A 173 15.08 -2.15 -0.10
N ALA A 174 14.64 -3.41 -0.17
CA ALA A 174 13.97 -3.93 -1.36
C ALA A 174 12.64 -3.20 -1.64
N CYS A 175 11.89 -2.85 -0.57
CA CYS A 175 10.67 -2.04 -0.71
C CYS A 175 10.96 -0.61 -1.20
N ASP A 176 12.05 0.01 -0.73
CA ASP A 176 12.50 1.33 -1.20
C ASP A 176 12.89 1.28 -2.69
N GLU A 177 13.66 0.26 -3.09
CA GLU A 177 14.05 0.06 -4.49
C GLU A 177 12.83 -0.14 -5.39
N HIS A 178 11.86 -0.95 -4.94
CA HIS A 178 10.58 -1.14 -5.62
C HIS A 178 9.79 0.17 -5.73
N LEU A 179 9.71 0.95 -4.66
CA LEU A 179 9.04 2.26 -4.68
C LEU A 179 9.62 3.17 -5.74
N LEU A 180 10.95 3.30 -5.79
CA LEU A 180 11.63 4.12 -6.79
C LEU A 180 11.37 3.62 -8.22
N GLU A 181 11.33 2.30 -8.41
CA GLU A 181 11.02 1.69 -9.70
C GLU A 181 9.57 2.00 -10.13
N VAL A 182 8.59 1.88 -9.23
CA VAL A 182 7.18 2.24 -9.49
C VAL A 182 7.05 3.72 -9.86
N ILE A 183 7.72 4.61 -9.13
CA ILE A 183 7.76 6.06 -9.41
C ILE A 183 8.31 6.34 -10.82
N GLU A 184 9.40 5.66 -11.19
CA GLU A 184 10.02 5.80 -12.51
C GLU A 184 9.11 5.28 -13.62
N ILE A 185 8.53 4.08 -13.45
CA ILE A 185 7.69 3.42 -14.46
C ILE A 185 6.42 4.22 -14.73
N LEU A 186 5.75 4.72 -13.68
CA LEU A 186 4.50 5.48 -13.79
C LEU A 186 4.71 6.93 -14.17
N GLY A 187 5.93 7.44 -14.10
CA GLY A 187 6.17 8.85 -14.34
C GLY A 187 5.66 9.76 -13.22
N ILE A 188 5.71 9.30 -11.97
CA ILE A 188 5.21 10.03 -10.80
C ILE A 188 6.01 11.31 -10.58
N GLU A 189 5.32 12.39 -10.28
CA GLU A 189 5.85 13.72 -9.98
C GLU A 189 5.62 14.13 -8.52
N ARG A 190 4.71 13.42 -7.81
CA ARG A 190 4.41 13.68 -6.40
C ARG A 190 4.12 12.39 -5.65
N VAL A 191 4.72 12.23 -4.46
CA VAL A 191 4.42 11.16 -3.50
C VAL A 191 3.73 11.76 -2.28
N ILE A 192 2.52 11.31 -1.98
CA ILE A 192 1.78 11.63 -0.76
C ILE A 192 1.83 10.42 0.16
N GLY A 193 2.64 10.49 1.21
CA GLY A 193 2.67 9.48 2.26
C GLY A 193 1.38 9.49 3.07
N VAL A 194 0.65 8.39 3.11
CA VAL A 194 -0.53 8.22 3.97
C VAL A 194 -0.04 7.93 5.39
N GLY A 195 0.20 9.02 6.12
CA GLY A 195 0.86 9.01 7.42
C GLY A 195 2.38 9.19 7.34
N LYS A 196 2.96 9.53 8.50
CA LYS A 196 4.38 9.93 8.60
C LYS A 196 5.38 8.82 8.29
N TYR A 197 5.02 7.56 8.51
CA TYR A 197 5.88 6.44 8.12
C TYR A 197 6.14 6.44 6.61
N ALA A 198 5.09 6.53 5.82
CA ALA A 198 5.19 6.46 4.37
C ALA A 198 5.98 7.65 3.79
N GLU A 199 5.76 8.87 4.29
CA GLU A 199 6.57 10.04 3.94
C GLU A 199 8.05 9.80 4.25
N LYS A 200 8.35 9.33 5.48
CA LYS A 200 9.72 9.04 5.90
C LYS A 200 10.38 8.00 4.99
N ARG A 201 9.65 6.94 4.59
CA ARG A 201 10.20 5.91 3.71
C ARG A 201 10.46 6.42 2.30
N ALA A 202 9.55 7.23 1.75
CA ALA A 202 9.79 7.87 0.45
C ALA A 202 11.06 8.72 0.47
N ARG A 203 11.25 9.54 1.51
CA ARG A 203 12.47 10.36 1.67
C ARG A 203 13.74 9.51 1.81
N ILE A 204 13.69 8.43 2.58
CA ILE A 204 14.81 7.47 2.72
C ILE A 204 15.14 6.83 1.36
N ALA A 205 14.13 6.41 0.60
CA ALA A 205 14.31 5.80 -0.70
C ALA A 205 15.04 6.74 -1.68
N PHE A 206 14.71 8.03 -1.65
CA PHE A 206 15.39 9.05 -2.45
C PHE A 206 16.71 9.54 -1.85
N GLY A 207 17.00 9.25 -0.58
CA GLY A 207 18.19 9.76 0.13
C GLY A 207 18.13 11.25 0.43
N VAL A 208 16.93 11.83 0.65
CA VAL A 208 16.70 13.27 0.82
C VAL A 208 16.19 13.64 2.22
N GLY A 209 16.41 14.89 2.62
CA GLY A 209 15.96 15.47 3.88
C GLY A 209 14.49 15.87 3.90
N LYS A 210 14.04 16.45 5.04
CA LYS A 210 12.61 16.74 5.29
C LYS A 210 11.96 17.70 4.29
N SER A 211 12.71 18.64 3.76
CA SER A 211 12.18 19.70 2.87
C SER A 211 12.72 19.60 1.45
N GLU A 212 13.34 18.47 1.12
CA GLU A 212 13.94 18.25 -0.18
C GLU A 212 13.06 17.36 -1.03
N ASP A 213 13.05 17.60 -2.33
CA ASP A 213 12.38 16.75 -3.31
C ASP A 213 13.30 15.61 -3.77
N GLY A 214 12.68 14.51 -4.15
CA GLY A 214 13.40 13.42 -4.78
C GLY A 214 13.76 13.73 -6.23
N ILE A 215 14.84 13.14 -6.71
CA ILE A 215 15.19 13.14 -8.13
C ILE A 215 15.26 11.68 -8.61
N THR A 216 14.49 11.35 -9.62
CA THR A 216 14.48 10.01 -10.23
C THR A 216 15.75 9.78 -11.06
N LYS A 217 15.99 8.53 -11.46
CA LYS A 217 17.12 8.19 -12.34
C LYS A 217 17.06 8.90 -13.68
N SER A 218 15.85 9.19 -14.19
CA SER A 218 15.65 9.96 -15.42
C SER A 218 15.76 11.48 -15.24
N GLY A 219 16.08 11.97 -14.02
CA GLY A 219 16.23 13.39 -13.70
C GLY A 219 14.91 14.11 -13.37
N ARG A 220 13.79 13.40 -13.22
CA ARG A 220 12.51 14.00 -12.87
C ARG A 220 12.45 14.35 -11.38
N ARG A 221 12.01 15.58 -11.08
CA ARG A 221 11.71 16.03 -9.72
C ARG A 221 10.45 15.36 -9.19
N VAL A 222 10.47 14.93 -7.94
CA VAL A 222 9.34 14.29 -7.24
C VAL A 222 9.14 14.98 -5.91
N GLU A 223 8.04 15.70 -5.80
CA GLU A 223 7.62 16.30 -4.52
C GLU A 223 7.25 15.19 -3.52
N ILE A 224 7.66 15.34 -2.25
CA ILE A 224 7.34 14.37 -1.21
C ILE A 224 6.63 15.11 -0.06
N THR A 225 5.38 14.72 0.17
CA THR A 225 4.54 15.26 1.25
C THR A 225 3.82 14.15 1.99
N SER A 226 2.95 14.48 2.95
CA SER A 226 2.11 13.51 3.66
C SER A 226 0.77 14.05 4.02
N CYS A 227 -0.23 13.18 4.02
CA CYS A 227 -1.55 13.41 4.60
C CYS A 227 -1.75 12.57 5.88
N TRP A 228 -2.82 12.86 6.62
CA TRP A 228 -3.16 12.11 7.82
C TRP A 228 -3.65 10.70 7.47
N HIS A 229 -3.21 9.73 8.28
CA HIS A 229 -3.61 8.33 8.09
C HIS A 229 -5.10 8.12 8.44
N PRO A 230 -5.90 7.41 7.63
CA PRO A 230 -7.34 7.22 7.80
C PRO A 230 -7.75 6.26 8.94
N SER A 231 -6.79 5.69 9.68
CA SER A 231 -7.06 4.69 10.72
C SER A 231 -8.00 5.22 11.81
N PRO A 232 -9.03 4.46 12.19
CA PRO A 232 -9.88 4.80 13.35
C PRO A 232 -9.10 4.94 14.65
N ALA A 233 -7.92 4.31 14.77
CA ALA A 233 -7.04 4.46 15.92
C ALA A 233 -6.28 5.79 15.95
N SER A 234 -6.27 6.54 14.83
CA SER A 234 -5.64 7.87 14.78
C SER A 234 -6.61 8.94 15.29
N PRO A 235 -6.25 9.70 16.35
CA PRO A 235 -7.11 10.78 16.83
C PRO A 235 -7.44 11.82 15.75
N LEU A 236 -6.47 12.12 14.87
CA LEU A 236 -6.64 13.09 13.79
C LEU A 236 -7.68 12.66 12.75
N SER A 237 -7.82 11.35 12.51
CA SER A 237 -8.78 10.84 11.51
C SER A 237 -10.23 10.91 11.96
N ASN A 238 -10.47 11.11 13.26
CA ASN A 238 -11.81 11.13 13.85
C ASN A 238 -12.27 12.54 14.23
N ARG A 239 -11.40 13.55 14.16
CA ARG A 239 -11.76 14.94 14.52
C ARG A 239 -12.92 15.43 13.67
N ASN A 240 -13.87 16.11 14.31
CA ASN A 240 -15.09 16.62 13.68
C ASN A 240 -15.80 15.57 12.81
N GLY A 241 -15.96 14.32 13.34
CA GLY A 241 -16.59 13.23 12.61
C GLY A 241 -15.83 12.84 11.33
N GLY A 242 -14.51 13.08 11.29
CA GLY A 242 -13.65 12.81 10.15
C GLY A 242 -13.61 13.93 9.11
N ALA A 243 -14.29 15.07 9.32
CA ALA A 243 -14.27 16.19 8.39
C ALA A 243 -12.87 16.79 8.21
N ASP A 244 -12.15 16.97 9.34
CA ASP A 244 -10.78 17.52 9.31
C ASP A 244 -9.82 16.60 8.53
N TRP A 245 -9.98 15.27 8.70
CA TRP A 245 -9.19 14.30 7.95
C TRP A 245 -9.48 14.39 6.44
N ARG A 246 -10.77 14.42 6.06
CA ARG A 246 -11.16 14.56 4.64
C ARG A 246 -10.58 15.84 4.03
N LYS A 247 -10.69 16.95 4.76
CA LYS A 247 -10.13 18.24 4.31
C LYS A 247 -8.60 18.12 4.14
N ASN A 248 -7.87 17.60 5.13
CA ASN A 248 -6.42 17.44 5.07
C ASN A 248 -5.96 16.62 3.86
N VAL A 249 -6.62 15.48 3.58
CA VAL A 249 -6.27 14.64 2.43
C VAL A 249 -6.61 15.33 1.12
N SER A 250 -7.80 15.97 1.01
CA SER A 250 -8.20 16.72 -0.19
C SER A 250 -7.28 17.91 -0.46
N ASP A 251 -6.88 18.66 0.57
CA ASP A 251 -5.91 19.74 0.43
C ASP A 251 -4.56 19.21 -0.12
N CYS A 252 -4.07 18.07 0.41
CA CYS A 252 -2.84 17.44 -0.11
C CYS A 252 -2.98 16.95 -1.56
N LEU A 253 -4.15 16.51 -1.99
CA LEU A 253 -4.40 16.09 -3.37
C LEU A 253 -4.45 17.28 -4.33
N ASN A 254 -4.97 18.42 -3.89
CA ASN A 254 -5.23 19.62 -4.69
C ASN A 254 -4.08 20.66 -4.63
N SER A 255 -3.10 20.52 -3.72
CA SER A 255 -1.92 21.40 -3.71
C SER A 255 -1.14 21.19 -5.02
N GLN A 256 -0.96 22.30 -5.74
CA GLN A 256 -0.12 22.37 -6.95
C GLN A 256 1.29 22.79 -6.58
#